data_4953b49808f3f6b30e423b140097e2c9
#
_entry.id   4953b49808f3f6b30e423b140097e2c9
#
_cell.length_a   1.000
_cell.length_b   1.000
_cell.length_c   1.000
_cell.angle_alpha   90.00
_cell.angle_beta   90.00
_cell.angle_gamma   90.00
#
_symmetry.space_group_name_H-M   'P 1'
#
loop_
_entity.id
_entity.type
_entity.pdbx_description
1 polymer ?
#
loop_
_entity_poly.entity_id
_entity_poly.type
_entity_poly.pdbx_seq_one_letter_code
_entity_poly.pdbx_strand_id
1 'polypeptide(L)'
;VDTKFGKVHSNAEYVYGDTDSVFFTFNLKTLDGEDIRGQRALEITIELAKEAGEMATKFLKKPHDLEYEKTFMPFCLLSKKRYVGMLYENDPTKGSRKSMGIVLKRRDNAPIVKDVYGGIIDILMKEKNIQKAVEFLETSLQNIIEEKYPMDKLIITKSLRSNYKNPKQIAHKVLADRIGKR
;
A
#
# COMPACT_ATOMS: atom_id res chain seq x y z
N VAL A 1 -1.93 -10.36 27.48
CA VAL A 1 -0.81 -11.17 26.96
C VAL A 1 0.48 -10.70 27.59
N ASP A 2 1.35 -11.63 27.95
CA ASP A 2 2.71 -11.32 28.43
C ASP A 2 3.63 -11.16 27.20
N THR A 3 4.41 -10.08 27.18
CA THR A 3 5.39 -9.79 26.14
C THR A 3 6.75 -9.47 26.77
N LYS A 4 7.82 -9.42 25.98
CA LYS A 4 9.14 -8.97 26.45
C LYS A 4 9.14 -7.55 27.02
N PHE A 5 8.11 -6.77 26.68
CA PHE A 5 7.94 -5.38 27.12
C PHE A 5 6.94 -5.22 28.25
N GLY A 6 6.49 -6.32 28.86
CA GLY A 6 5.49 -6.36 29.93
C GLY A 6 4.12 -6.83 29.46
N LYS A 7 3.15 -6.76 30.38
CA LYS A 7 1.77 -7.18 30.10
C LYS A 7 1.04 -6.13 29.28
N VAL A 8 0.33 -6.59 28.25
CA VAL A 8 -0.51 -5.75 27.38
C VAL A 8 -1.87 -6.40 27.15
N HIS A 9 -2.88 -5.58 26.89
CA HIS A 9 -4.15 -6.04 26.34
C HIS A 9 -4.03 -6.17 24.83
N SER A 10 -4.49 -7.28 24.28
CA SER A 10 -4.52 -7.55 22.85
C SER A 10 -5.90 -8.07 22.47
N ASN A 11 -6.46 -7.50 21.40
CA ASN A 11 -7.68 -7.99 20.77
C ASN A 11 -7.41 -8.17 19.27
N ALA A 12 -7.21 -9.42 18.86
CA ALA A 12 -6.90 -9.72 17.46
C ALA A 12 -8.15 -9.64 16.60
N GLU A 13 -8.11 -8.82 15.55
CA GLU A 13 -9.19 -8.68 14.58
C GLU A 13 -8.68 -8.95 13.16
N TYR A 14 -9.48 -9.70 12.40
CA TYR A 14 -9.22 -9.95 10.98
C TYR A 14 -9.43 -8.67 10.17
N VAL A 15 -8.46 -8.33 9.33
CA VAL A 15 -8.51 -7.14 8.47
C VAL A 15 -8.72 -7.52 7.01
N TYR A 16 -7.91 -8.46 6.49
CA TYR A 16 -7.90 -8.80 5.08
C TYR A 16 -7.17 -10.13 4.83
N GLY A 17 -7.54 -10.83 3.76
CA GLY A 17 -6.82 -12.01 3.30
C GLY A 17 -6.77 -12.08 1.78
N ASP A 18 -5.69 -12.62 1.27
CA ASP A 18 -5.49 -12.80 -0.17
C ASP A 18 -4.72 -14.08 -0.45
N THR A 19 -5.39 -15.03 -1.14
CA THR A 19 -4.88 -16.34 -1.57
C THR A 19 -4.35 -17.17 -0.39
N ASP A 20 -3.14 -16.94 0.06
CA ASP A 20 -2.39 -17.69 1.08
C ASP A 20 -1.93 -16.80 2.26
N SER A 21 -2.37 -15.56 2.31
CA SER A 21 -2.02 -14.61 3.36
C SER A 21 -3.21 -14.09 4.15
N VAL A 22 -2.99 -13.82 5.43
CA VAL A 22 -3.95 -13.26 6.36
C VAL A 22 -3.36 -12.01 7.01
N PHE A 23 -4.14 -10.93 7.03
CA PHE A 23 -3.83 -9.69 7.72
C PHE A 23 -4.76 -9.54 8.91
N PHE A 24 -4.20 -9.28 10.07
CA PHE A 24 -4.94 -9.00 11.28
C PHE A 24 -4.22 -7.94 12.12
N THR A 25 -4.97 -7.28 12.98
CA THR A 25 -4.43 -6.31 13.95
C THR A 25 -4.60 -6.84 15.36
N PHE A 26 -3.68 -6.50 16.26
CA PHE A 26 -3.76 -6.89 17.66
C PHE A 26 -4.48 -5.87 18.53
N ASN A 27 -4.74 -4.64 18.04
CA ASN A 27 -5.37 -3.57 18.83
C ASN A 27 -4.75 -3.42 20.22
N LEU A 28 -3.43 -3.21 20.24
CA LEU A 28 -2.64 -3.23 21.46
C LEU A 28 -2.96 -2.06 22.39
N LYS A 29 -3.22 -2.38 23.67
CA LYS A 29 -3.45 -1.38 24.74
C LYS A 29 -2.62 -1.71 25.96
N THR A 30 -2.28 -0.65 26.72
CA THR A 30 -1.73 -0.79 28.06
C THR A 30 -2.76 -1.42 29.01
N LEU A 31 -2.34 -1.80 30.22
CA LEU A 31 -3.26 -2.28 31.25
C LEU A 31 -4.30 -1.22 31.66
N ASP A 32 -3.94 0.05 31.52
CA ASP A 32 -4.82 1.19 31.80
C ASP A 32 -5.76 1.53 30.64
N GLY A 33 -5.69 0.78 29.53
CA GLY A 33 -6.58 0.93 28.38
C GLY A 33 -6.12 1.92 27.32
N GLU A 34 -4.92 2.50 27.44
CA GLU A 34 -4.36 3.42 26.46
C GLU A 34 -3.80 2.67 25.24
N ASP A 35 -3.98 3.20 24.04
CA ASP A 35 -3.44 2.63 22.82
C ASP A 35 -1.91 2.66 22.79
N ILE A 36 -1.29 1.53 22.54
CA ILE A 36 0.15 1.45 22.30
C ILE A 36 0.42 1.76 20.83
N ARG A 37 1.28 2.75 20.57
CA ARG A 37 1.58 3.24 19.22
C ARG A 37 3.09 3.35 18.97
N GLY A 38 3.46 3.60 17.72
CA GLY A 38 4.86 3.82 17.33
C GLY A 38 5.71 2.55 17.35
N GLN A 39 7.00 2.73 17.59
CA GLN A 39 7.99 1.65 17.54
C GLN A 39 7.69 0.53 18.53
N ARG A 40 7.25 0.87 19.73
CA ARG A 40 6.88 -0.13 20.75
C ARG A 40 5.74 -1.03 20.29
N ALA A 41 4.73 -0.47 19.61
CA ALA A 41 3.64 -1.26 19.04
C ALA A 41 4.14 -2.22 17.95
N LEU A 42 5.10 -1.79 17.12
CA LEU A 42 5.72 -2.64 16.10
C LEU A 42 6.45 -3.82 16.71
N GLU A 43 7.30 -3.57 17.71
CA GLU A 43 8.09 -4.60 18.38
C GLU A 43 7.19 -5.66 19.02
N ILE A 44 6.15 -5.23 19.75
CA ILE A 44 5.17 -6.15 20.35
C ILE A 44 4.38 -6.91 19.26
N THR A 45 3.96 -6.23 18.21
CA THR A 45 3.21 -6.84 17.10
C THR A 45 4.02 -7.92 16.40
N ILE A 46 5.31 -7.68 16.14
CA ILE A 46 6.20 -8.65 15.51
C ILE A 46 6.36 -9.89 16.39
N GLU A 47 6.54 -9.70 17.71
CA GLU A 47 6.65 -10.79 18.67
C GLU A 47 5.36 -11.64 18.69
N LEU A 48 4.22 -11.01 18.92
CA LEU A 48 2.93 -11.69 18.98
C LEU A 48 2.55 -12.37 17.65
N ALA A 49 2.89 -11.76 16.51
CA ALA A 49 2.60 -12.34 15.20
C ALA A 49 3.39 -13.61 14.93
N LYS A 50 4.64 -13.71 15.40
CA LYS A 50 5.45 -14.93 15.34
C LYS A 50 4.84 -16.04 16.20
N GLU A 51 4.49 -15.73 17.44
CA GLU A 51 3.83 -16.68 18.33
C GLU A 51 2.48 -17.14 17.78
N ALA A 52 1.68 -16.23 17.24
CA ALA A 52 0.40 -16.55 16.62
C ALA A 52 0.55 -17.47 15.41
N GLY A 53 1.59 -17.26 14.57
CA GLY A 53 1.91 -18.14 13.45
C GLY A 53 2.26 -19.55 13.90
N GLU A 54 3.14 -19.69 14.89
CA GLU A 54 3.51 -20.98 15.47
C GLU A 54 2.31 -21.70 16.12
N MET A 55 1.47 -20.96 16.83
CA MET A 55 0.25 -21.52 17.41
C MET A 55 -0.74 -21.97 16.33
N ALA A 56 -1.01 -21.15 15.33
CA ALA A 56 -1.94 -21.48 14.25
C ALA A 56 -1.46 -22.69 13.45
N THR A 57 -0.17 -22.83 13.19
CA THR A 57 0.43 -23.97 12.50
C THR A 57 0.11 -25.30 13.18
N LYS A 58 0.00 -25.32 14.52
CA LYS A 58 -0.35 -26.53 15.27
C LYS A 58 -1.78 -27.04 14.99
N PHE A 59 -2.66 -26.16 14.54
CA PHE A 59 -4.04 -26.51 14.17
C PHE A 59 -4.22 -26.80 12.68
N LEU A 60 -3.21 -26.52 11.86
CA LEU A 60 -3.24 -26.79 10.43
C LEU A 60 -2.86 -28.25 10.13
N LYS A 61 -3.50 -28.80 9.09
CA LYS A 61 -3.16 -30.13 8.60
C LYS A 61 -1.86 -30.07 7.81
N LYS A 62 -0.90 -30.91 8.16
CA LYS A 62 0.38 -31.02 7.41
C LYS A 62 0.13 -31.29 5.92
N PRO A 63 0.90 -30.68 5.01
CA PRO A 63 2.13 -29.88 5.23
C PRO A 63 1.90 -28.36 5.40
N HIS A 64 0.70 -27.90 5.68
CA HIS A 64 0.39 -26.47 5.79
C HIS A 64 0.98 -25.89 7.09
N ASP A 65 1.51 -24.71 6.98
CA ASP A 65 2.04 -23.87 8.05
C ASP A 65 1.64 -22.41 7.86
N LEU A 66 1.69 -21.62 8.90
CA LEU A 66 1.46 -20.20 8.90
C LEU A 66 2.63 -19.49 9.56
N GLU A 67 3.38 -18.73 8.77
CA GLU A 67 4.56 -18.01 9.23
C GLU A 67 4.32 -16.49 9.27
N TYR A 68 5.00 -15.82 10.20
CA TYR A 68 5.07 -14.37 10.19
C TYR A 68 5.90 -13.90 9.00
N GLU A 69 5.31 -13.09 8.14
CA GLU A 69 5.98 -12.52 6.98
C GLU A 69 6.41 -11.07 7.21
N LYS A 70 5.47 -10.22 7.64
CA LYS A 70 5.70 -8.77 7.77
C LYS A 70 4.62 -8.06 8.56
N THR A 71 4.96 -6.87 9.05
CA THR A 71 4.02 -5.95 9.72
C THR A 71 3.92 -4.65 8.93
N PHE A 72 2.74 -4.08 8.85
CA PHE A 72 2.49 -2.76 8.27
C PHE A 72 2.09 -1.75 9.35
N MET A 73 2.75 -0.59 9.37
CA MET A 73 2.37 0.53 10.23
C MET A 73 2.83 1.87 9.64
N PRO A 74 1.92 2.75 9.18
CA PRO A 74 0.49 2.51 9.02
C PRO A 74 0.15 1.60 7.84
N PHE A 75 -1.12 1.17 7.78
CA PHE A 75 -1.69 0.38 6.70
C PHE A 75 -2.97 1.02 6.18
N CYS A 76 -3.13 1.13 4.87
CA CYS A 76 -4.32 1.63 4.22
C CYS A 76 -4.79 0.62 3.17
N LEU A 77 -5.94 0.01 3.41
CA LEU A 77 -6.59 -0.91 2.49
C LEU A 77 -7.68 -0.16 1.71
N LEU A 78 -7.48 -0.01 0.40
CA LEU A 78 -8.42 0.68 -0.49
C LEU A 78 -9.49 -0.28 -1.05
N SER A 79 -9.06 -1.46 -1.45
CA SER A 79 -9.94 -2.53 -1.96
C SER A 79 -9.16 -3.84 -2.04
N LYS A 80 -9.82 -4.94 -2.47
CA LYS A 80 -9.14 -6.22 -2.75
C LYS A 80 -7.92 -6.00 -3.65
N LYS A 81 -6.75 -6.49 -3.24
CA LYS A 81 -5.48 -6.39 -3.95
C LYS A 81 -4.96 -4.95 -4.18
N ARG A 82 -5.49 -3.97 -3.44
CA ARG A 82 -5.08 -2.56 -3.52
C ARG A 82 -4.87 -1.99 -2.13
N TYR A 83 -3.63 -1.94 -1.71
CA TYR A 83 -3.25 -1.40 -0.41
C TYR A 83 -1.88 -0.73 -0.44
N VAL A 84 -1.62 0.09 0.55
CA VAL A 84 -0.33 0.74 0.77
C VAL A 84 -0.04 0.81 2.26
N GLY A 85 1.21 0.76 2.63
CA GLY A 85 1.66 0.91 4.00
C GLY A 85 3.16 1.01 4.12
N MET A 86 3.62 1.33 5.33
CA MET A 86 5.01 1.18 5.70
C MET A 86 5.22 -0.24 6.21
N LEU A 87 6.03 -0.98 5.48
CA LEU A 87 6.33 -2.39 5.73
C LEU A 87 7.56 -2.51 6.61
N TYR A 88 7.45 -3.35 7.62
CA TYR A 88 8.54 -3.79 8.50
C TYR A 88 8.58 -5.32 8.50
N GLU A 89 9.77 -5.87 8.35
CA GLU A 89 9.99 -7.32 8.48
C GLU A 89 10.35 -7.68 9.91
N ASN A 90 11.57 -8.12 10.15
CA ASN A 90 12.03 -8.48 11.51
C ASN A 90 12.63 -7.29 12.28
N ASP A 91 13.01 -6.22 11.58
CA ASP A 91 13.65 -5.03 12.15
C ASP A 91 12.64 -3.88 12.21
N PRO A 92 12.16 -3.48 13.41
CA PRO A 92 11.18 -2.42 13.57
C PRO A 92 11.72 -1.03 13.24
N THR A 93 13.03 -0.89 13.01
CA THR A 93 13.65 0.39 12.65
C THR A 93 13.74 0.61 11.14
N LYS A 94 13.65 -0.47 10.34
CA LYS A 94 13.80 -0.42 8.89
C LYS A 94 12.44 -0.54 8.18
N GLY A 95 11.74 0.58 8.11
CA GLY A 95 10.49 0.68 7.36
C GLY A 95 10.69 1.01 5.90
N SER A 96 9.96 0.34 5.01
CA SER A 96 9.89 0.64 3.59
C SER A 96 8.45 0.81 3.11
N ARG A 97 8.22 1.83 2.25
CA ARG A 97 6.90 1.98 1.65
C ARG A 97 6.62 0.85 0.65
N LYS A 98 5.59 0.06 0.92
CA LYS A 98 5.10 -0.98 0.02
C LYS A 98 3.70 -0.64 -0.47
N SER A 99 3.48 -0.78 -1.77
CA SER A 99 2.16 -0.64 -2.38
C SER A 99 1.85 -1.84 -3.26
N MET A 100 0.61 -2.31 -3.20
CA MET A 100 0.10 -3.40 -4.02
C MET A 100 -1.10 -2.90 -4.84
N GLY A 101 -1.10 -3.22 -6.15
CA GLY A 101 -2.22 -2.92 -7.05
C GLY A 101 -2.51 -1.43 -7.27
N ILE A 102 -1.68 -0.53 -6.75
CA ILE A 102 -1.84 0.91 -6.85
C ILE A 102 -1.07 1.46 -8.06
N VAL A 103 -1.59 2.54 -8.63
CA VAL A 103 -1.14 3.18 -9.88
C VAL A 103 0.32 3.66 -9.84
N LEU A 104 0.93 3.80 -8.66
CA LEU A 104 2.29 4.33 -8.46
C LEU A 104 3.40 3.60 -9.25
N LYS A 105 3.23 2.31 -9.55
CA LYS A 105 4.23 1.50 -10.27
C LYS A 105 3.91 1.25 -11.74
N ARG A 106 2.72 1.61 -12.20
CA ARG A 106 2.31 1.32 -13.58
C ARG A 106 2.93 2.34 -14.54
N ARG A 107 3.67 1.86 -15.52
CA ARG A 107 4.31 2.68 -16.56
C ARG A 107 3.33 3.23 -17.61
N ASP A 108 2.09 2.74 -17.65
CA ASP A 108 1.03 3.14 -18.57
C ASP A 108 0.24 4.37 -18.09
N ASN A 109 0.61 4.95 -16.95
CA ASN A 109 0.05 6.21 -16.45
C ASN A 109 1.05 7.35 -16.63
N ALA A 110 0.53 8.56 -16.87
CA ALA A 110 1.36 9.76 -16.95
C ALA A 110 2.12 9.97 -15.62
N PRO A 111 3.36 10.46 -15.67
CA PRO A 111 4.17 10.70 -14.46
C PRO A 111 3.47 11.58 -13.42
N ILE A 112 2.68 12.57 -13.83
CA ILE A 112 1.90 13.43 -12.93
C ILE A 112 0.95 12.65 -12.03
N VAL A 113 0.34 11.57 -12.55
CA VAL A 113 -0.56 10.72 -11.75
C VAL A 113 0.21 10.09 -10.60
N LYS A 114 1.46 9.69 -10.84
CA LYS A 114 2.32 9.12 -9.80
C LYS A 114 2.73 10.16 -8.77
N ASP A 115 3.05 11.37 -9.23
CA ASP A 115 3.49 12.47 -8.36
C ASP A 115 2.33 12.91 -7.44
N VAL A 116 1.15 13.16 -7.98
CA VAL A 116 -0.02 13.60 -7.22
C VAL A 116 -0.53 12.50 -6.31
N TYR A 117 -0.76 11.31 -6.84
CA TYR A 117 -1.27 10.19 -6.06
C TYR A 117 -0.28 9.72 -4.99
N GLY A 118 1.01 9.70 -5.33
CA GLY A 118 2.09 9.41 -4.39
C GLY A 118 2.20 10.44 -3.28
N GLY A 119 2.07 11.73 -3.60
CA GLY A 119 2.07 12.82 -2.63
C GLY A 119 0.90 12.73 -1.64
N ILE A 120 -0.30 12.44 -2.12
CA ILE A 120 -1.48 12.21 -1.26
C ILE A 120 -1.23 11.05 -0.29
N ILE A 121 -0.75 9.92 -0.80
CA ILE A 121 -0.45 8.75 0.02
C ILE A 121 0.62 9.08 1.07
N ASP A 122 1.68 9.78 0.69
CA ASP A 122 2.75 10.14 1.62
C ASP A 122 2.25 11.06 2.75
N ILE A 123 1.40 12.04 2.43
CA ILE A 123 0.78 12.91 3.44
C ILE A 123 -0.10 12.08 4.39
N LEU A 124 -0.95 11.20 3.86
CA LEU A 124 -1.83 10.37 4.67
C LEU A 124 -1.04 9.38 5.55
N MET A 125 0.06 8.80 5.03
CA MET A 125 0.85 7.80 5.76
C MET A 125 1.77 8.44 6.82
N LYS A 126 2.40 9.58 6.51
CA LYS A 126 3.40 10.21 7.40
C LYS A 126 2.75 11.19 8.37
N GLU A 127 1.86 12.04 7.87
CA GLU A 127 1.30 13.15 8.62
C GLU A 127 -0.09 12.84 9.20
N LYS A 128 -0.77 11.81 8.67
CA LYS A 128 -2.14 11.41 9.07
C LYS A 128 -3.14 12.58 9.02
N ASN A 129 -2.91 13.54 8.11
CA ASN A 129 -3.69 14.75 7.98
C ASN A 129 -4.48 14.74 6.66
N ILE A 130 -5.78 14.47 6.76
CA ILE A 130 -6.69 14.40 5.60
C ILE A 130 -6.84 15.77 4.95
N GLN A 131 -6.97 16.85 5.74
CA GLN A 131 -7.14 18.21 5.23
C GLN A 131 -5.96 18.62 4.36
N LYS A 132 -4.75 18.37 4.82
CA LYS A 132 -3.51 18.65 4.07
C LYS A 132 -3.43 17.85 2.77
N ALA A 133 -3.91 16.60 2.77
CA ALA A 133 -3.97 15.77 1.56
C ALA A 133 -4.97 16.35 0.53
N VAL A 134 -6.11 16.88 0.97
CA VAL A 134 -7.10 17.57 0.12
C VAL A 134 -6.50 18.85 -0.46
N GLU A 135 -5.89 19.70 0.36
CA GLU A 135 -5.23 20.93 -0.09
C GLU A 135 -4.12 20.66 -1.12
N PHE A 136 -3.33 19.61 -0.91
CA PHE A 136 -2.32 19.18 -1.87
C PHE A 136 -2.94 18.75 -3.20
N LEU A 137 -4.07 18.01 -3.17
CA LEU A 137 -4.80 17.61 -4.37
C LEU A 137 -5.35 18.82 -5.12
N GLU A 138 -6.03 19.75 -4.42
CA GLU A 138 -6.59 20.97 -4.99
C GLU A 138 -5.50 21.83 -5.65
N THR A 139 -4.38 22.04 -4.96
CA THR A 139 -3.22 22.75 -5.51
C THR A 139 -2.67 22.06 -6.76
N SER A 140 -2.58 20.73 -6.75
CA SER A 140 -2.10 19.97 -7.90
C SER A 140 -3.04 20.09 -9.10
N LEU A 141 -4.36 20.06 -8.88
CA LEU A 141 -5.35 20.25 -9.94
C LEU A 141 -5.31 21.68 -10.51
N GLN A 142 -5.17 22.68 -9.64
CA GLN A 142 -5.03 24.09 -10.08
C GLN A 142 -3.75 24.26 -10.93
N ASN A 143 -2.64 23.66 -10.55
CA ASN A 143 -1.41 23.70 -11.30
C ASN A 143 -1.52 23.02 -12.68
N ILE A 144 -2.39 22.01 -12.83
CA ILE A 144 -2.69 21.42 -14.15
C ILE A 144 -3.46 22.41 -15.02
N ILE A 145 -4.49 23.05 -14.46
CA ILE A 145 -5.32 24.05 -15.17
C ILE A 145 -4.46 25.24 -15.64
N GLU A 146 -3.54 25.67 -14.80
CA GLU A 146 -2.61 26.79 -15.08
C GLU A 146 -1.38 26.38 -15.94
N GLU A 147 -1.37 25.16 -16.48
CA GLU A 147 -0.30 24.63 -17.35
C GLU A 147 1.11 24.69 -16.72
N LYS A 148 1.21 24.65 -15.38
CA LYS A 148 2.48 24.73 -14.65
C LYS A 148 3.33 23.46 -14.72
N TYR A 149 2.75 22.33 -15.12
CA TYR A 149 3.49 21.08 -15.26
C TYR A 149 4.10 20.99 -16.66
N PRO A 150 5.36 20.56 -16.77
CA PRO A 150 5.99 20.34 -18.06
C PRO A 150 5.35 19.17 -18.81
N MET A 151 5.39 19.22 -20.14
CA MET A 151 4.72 18.26 -21.02
C MET A 151 5.13 16.80 -20.76
N ASP A 152 6.38 16.54 -20.39
CA ASP A 152 6.90 15.21 -20.09
C ASP A 152 6.18 14.55 -18.90
N LYS A 153 5.62 15.33 -17.97
CA LYS A 153 4.79 14.85 -16.87
C LYS A 153 3.39 14.38 -17.30
N LEU A 154 2.92 14.84 -18.44
CA LEU A 154 1.56 14.58 -18.95
C LEU A 154 1.53 13.46 -20.02
N ILE A 155 2.68 13.03 -20.54
CA ILE A 155 2.79 12.05 -21.60
C ILE A 155 2.51 10.64 -21.08
N ILE A 156 1.63 9.93 -21.78
CA ILE A 156 1.35 8.50 -21.56
C ILE A 156 2.07 7.68 -22.64
N THR A 157 2.91 6.74 -22.23
CA THR A 157 3.61 5.84 -23.14
C THR A 157 2.97 4.48 -23.15
N LYS A 158 2.60 3.99 -24.33
CA LYS A 158 2.04 2.65 -24.53
C LYS A 158 2.75 1.93 -25.67
N SER A 159 2.99 0.63 -25.50
CA SER A 159 3.58 -0.20 -26.55
C SER A 159 2.52 -0.55 -27.61
N LEU A 160 2.89 -0.43 -28.87
CA LEU A 160 2.10 -0.94 -29.98
C LEU A 160 2.34 -2.45 -30.13
N ARG A 161 1.27 -3.20 -30.33
CA ARG A 161 1.31 -4.61 -30.70
C ARG A 161 1.07 -4.76 -32.19
N SER A 162 1.54 -5.85 -32.78
CA SER A 162 1.36 -6.13 -34.21
C SER A 162 -0.08 -6.50 -34.56
N ASN A 163 -0.78 -7.23 -33.70
CA ASN A 163 -2.10 -7.78 -34.01
C ASN A 163 -3.14 -7.32 -32.96
N TYR A 164 -4.01 -6.40 -33.37
CA TYR A 164 -5.20 -6.00 -32.62
C TYR A 164 -6.46 -6.56 -33.29
N LYS A 165 -7.36 -7.17 -32.53
CA LYS A 165 -8.66 -7.62 -33.04
C LYS A 165 -9.49 -6.46 -33.61
N ASN A 166 -9.49 -5.32 -32.88
CA ASN A 166 -10.23 -4.10 -33.28
C ASN A 166 -9.31 -2.88 -33.21
N PRO A 167 -8.45 -2.64 -34.22
CA PRO A 167 -7.46 -1.54 -34.17
C PRO A 167 -8.09 -0.16 -34.02
N LYS A 168 -9.28 0.06 -34.59
CA LYS A 168 -10.00 1.35 -34.55
C LYS A 168 -10.45 1.76 -33.14
N GLN A 169 -10.58 0.82 -32.21
CA GLN A 169 -10.96 1.08 -30.82
C GLN A 169 -9.74 1.37 -29.91
N ILE A 170 -8.55 1.22 -30.43
CA ILE A 170 -7.30 1.36 -29.69
C ILE A 170 -6.71 2.75 -29.97
N ALA A 171 -6.94 3.70 -29.05
CA ALA A 171 -6.58 5.12 -29.23
C ALA A 171 -5.11 5.35 -29.65
N HIS A 172 -4.16 4.66 -28.98
CA HIS A 172 -2.75 4.80 -29.31
C HIS A 172 -2.36 4.17 -30.67
N LYS A 173 -3.09 3.15 -31.14
CA LYS A 173 -2.91 2.58 -32.49
C LYS A 173 -3.45 3.56 -33.53
N VAL A 174 -4.65 4.10 -33.32
CA VAL A 174 -5.26 5.11 -34.20
C VAL A 174 -4.35 6.33 -34.33
N LEU A 175 -3.76 6.81 -33.19
CA LEU A 175 -2.82 7.90 -33.20
C LEU A 175 -1.55 7.56 -34.02
N ALA A 176 -0.97 6.39 -33.78
CA ALA A 176 0.22 5.95 -34.51
C ALA A 176 -0.01 5.88 -36.01
N ASP A 177 -1.16 5.39 -36.46
CA ASP A 177 -1.53 5.34 -37.88
C ASP A 177 -1.69 6.73 -38.49
N ARG A 178 -2.29 7.69 -37.73
CA ARG A 178 -2.43 9.09 -38.17
C ARG A 178 -1.09 9.80 -38.37
N ILE A 179 -0.11 9.53 -37.52
CA ILE A 179 1.24 10.14 -37.66
C ILE A 179 2.19 9.35 -38.55
N GLY A 180 1.69 8.31 -39.26
CA GLY A 180 2.44 7.54 -40.24
C GLY A 180 3.54 6.65 -39.67
N LYS A 181 3.54 6.38 -38.37
CA LYS A 181 4.45 5.38 -37.79
C LYS A 181 3.88 4.00 -38.00
N ARG A 182 4.44 3.30 -38.93
CA ARG A 182 4.17 1.91 -39.24
C ARG A 182 4.93 0.96 -38.33
#